data_31672cfa58b28d37215bcd5a343ff9b4
#
_entry.id   31672cfa58b28d37215bcd5a343ff9b4
#
_cell.length_a   1.000
_cell.length_b   1.000
_cell.length_c   1.000
_cell.angle_alpha   90.00
_cell.angle_beta   90.00
_cell.angle_gamma   90.00
#
_symmetry.space_group_name_H-M   'P 1'
#
loop_
_entity.id
_entity.type
_entity.pdbx_description
1 polymer ?
#
loop_
_entity_poly.entity_id
_entity_poly.type
_entity_poly.pdbx_seq_one_letter_code
_entity_poly.pdbx_strand_id
1 'polypeptide(L)'
;MKVRIGYGAWVAGVVQFFVLHVVVQSAWARPYSWARNNISDLGNAHCALQTDPESRYVCSPGHELMNVSFVTLGALLAVGAALTGGGVLWRGGGRAAAARLLLAGGGLGFVLAGLAPADVDENQHALGALLVMGSGNLGLVLAGWALAERVPAWARRVTGLLGVVALTAFGLFLSTRFLGLGMGGMERVAAFPVLLWALAAGGAGLLGGAVPRRDARPGRNGAETVRG
;
A
#
# COMPACT_ATOMS: atom_id res chain seq x y z
N MET A 1 10.46 6.27 19.04
CA MET A 1 10.52 4.82 18.79
C MET A 1 9.31 4.32 17.99
N LYS A 2 8.07 4.44 18.47
CA LYS A 2 6.84 3.91 17.79
C LYS A 2 6.71 4.31 16.32
N VAL A 3 6.94 5.58 15.96
CA VAL A 3 6.83 6.09 14.59
C VAL A 3 7.81 5.42 13.62
N ARG A 4 9.06 5.18 14.06
CA ARG A 4 10.05 4.47 13.23
C ARG A 4 9.68 3.01 13.00
N ILE A 5 9.07 2.36 14.02
CA ILE A 5 8.52 1.01 13.86
C ILE A 5 7.43 1.02 12.79
N GLY A 6 6.53 2.02 12.79
CA GLY A 6 5.49 2.15 11.78
C GLY A 6 6.03 2.30 10.35
N TYR A 7 7.04 3.14 10.15
CA TYR A 7 7.70 3.27 8.85
C TYR A 7 8.43 1.99 8.44
N GLY A 8 9.12 1.33 9.39
CA GLY A 8 9.76 0.03 9.15
C GLY A 8 8.75 -1.07 8.78
N ALA A 9 7.57 -1.07 9.40
CA ALA A 9 6.50 -2.01 9.09
C ALA A 9 6.02 -1.85 7.63
N TRP A 10 5.83 -0.62 7.14
CA TRP A 10 5.48 -0.38 5.74
C TRP A 10 6.54 -0.92 4.78
N VAL A 11 7.82 -0.62 5.02
CA VAL A 11 8.92 -1.10 4.17
C VAL A 11 8.99 -2.63 4.20
N ALA A 12 9.01 -3.23 5.39
CA ALA A 12 9.12 -4.69 5.53
C ALA A 12 7.93 -5.43 4.90
N GLY A 13 6.70 -4.91 5.11
CA GLY A 13 5.48 -5.50 4.53
C GLY A 13 5.51 -5.51 3.01
N VAL A 14 5.88 -4.38 2.39
CA VAL A 14 5.89 -4.30 0.92
C VAL A 14 7.06 -5.09 0.32
N VAL A 15 8.24 -5.04 0.92
CA VAL A 15 9.40 -5.77 0.41
C VAL A 15 9.16 -7.29 0.47
N GLN A 16 8.69 -7.83 1.60
CA GLN A 16 8.40 -9.26 1.71
C GLN A 16 7.33 -9.69 0.70
N PHE A 17 6.29 -8.87 0.49
CA PHE A 17 5.24 -9.18 -0.47
C PHE A 17 5.79 -9.32 -1.90
N PHE A 18 6.59 -8.36 -2.39
CA PHE A 18 7.14 -8.46 -3.75
C PHE A 18 8.14 -9.60 -3.89
N VAL A 19 8.94 -9.88 -2.86
CA VAL A 19 9.85 -11.03 -2.85
C VAL A 19 9.07 -12.33 -2.96
N LEU A 20 8.05 -12.52 -2.10
CA LEU A 20 7.24 -13.75 -2.12
C LEU A 20 6.36 -13.85 -3.36
N HIS A 21 5.87 -12.73 -3.90
CA HIS A 21 5.18 -12.70 -5.19
C HIS A 21 6.06 -13.30 -6.30
N VAL A 22 7.35 -12.90 -6.38
CA VAL A 22 8.29 -13.44 -7.36
C VAL A 22 8.60 -14.92 -7.08
N VAL A 23 8.82 -15.30 -5.83
CA VAL A 23 9.10 -16.69 -5.44
C VAL A 23 7.93 -17.61 -5.81
N VAL A 24 6.70 -17.23 -5.44
CA VAL A 24 5.52 -18.06 -5.69
C VAL A 24 5.22 -18.16 -7.18
N GLN A 25 5.29 -17.07 -7.95
CA GLN A 25 5.05 -17.13 -9.40
C GLN A 25 6.10 -17.99 -10.13
N SER A 26 7.35 -18.03 -9.65
CA SER A 26 8.41 -18.82 -10.27
C SER A 26 8.21 -20.33 -10.09
N ALA A 27 7.40 -20.75 -9.13
CA ALA A 27 7.07 -22.16 -8.89
C ALA A 27 5.91 -22.68 -9.79
N TRP A 28 5.29 -21.81 -10.60
CA TRP A 28 4.21 -22.24 -11.50
C TRP A 28 4.71 -23.10 -12.65
N ALA A 29 4.08 -24.25 -12.87
CA ALA A 29 4.42 -25.16 -13.97
C ALA A 29 4.10 -24.55 -15.36
N ARG A 30 3.05 -23.74 -15.46
CA ARG A 30 2.74 -22.90 -16.63
C ARG A 30 3.15 -21.48 -16.33
N PRO A 31 3.77 -20.72 -17.26
CA PRO A 31 4.24 -19.38 -17.00
C PRO A 31 3.10 -18.46 -16.50
N TYR A 32 3.30 -17.89 -15.32
CA TYR A 32 2.41 -16.87 -14.76
C TYR A 32 2.50 -15.59 -15.60
N SER A 33 1.37 -15.10 -16.07
CA SER A 33 1.28 -13.89 -16.90
C SER A 33 0.78 -12.70 -16.10
N TRP A 34 1.59 -11.68 -15.94
CA TRP A 34 1.20 -10.45 -15.24
C TRP A 34 0.02 -9.73 -15.88
N ALA A 35 -0.19 -9.91 -17.19
CA ALA A 35 -1.33 -9.34 -17.90
C ALA A 35 -2.62 -10.15 -17.64
N ARG A 36 -2.54 -11.48 -17.66
CA ARG A 36 -3.73 -12.33 -17.58
C ARG A 36 -4.06 -12.80 -16.18
N ASN A 37 -3.03 -13.14 -15.38
CA ASN A 37 -3.23 -13.67 -14.03
C ASN A 37 -3.35 -12.55 -13.00
N ASN A 38 -4.34 -12.67 -12.15
CA ASN A 38 -4.52 -11.80 -11.00
C ASN A 38 -3.41 -12.00 -9.96
N ILE A 39 -3.17 -10.99 -9.13
CA ILE A 39 -2.34 -11.11 -7.94
C ILE A 39 -2.91 -12.21 -7.04
N SER A 40 -4.24 -12.25 -6.90
CA SER A 40 -4.96 -13.23 -6.10
C SER A 40 -4.84 -14.65 -6.61
N ASP A 41 -4.64 -14.88 -7.92
CA ASP A 41 -4.41 -16.21 -8.48
C ASP A 41 -3.21 -16.94 -7.83
N LEU A 42 -2.24 -16.17 -7.30
CA LEU A 42 -1.10 -16.74 -6.56
C LEU A 42 -1.50 -17.32 -5.19
N GLY A 43 -2.65 -16.92 -4.66
CA GLY A 43 -3.21 -17.42 -3.40
C GLY A 43 -4.27 -18.51 -3.56
N ASN A 44 -4.69 -18.85 -4.79
CA ASN A 44 -5.72 -19.86 -5.03
C ASN A 44 -5.29 -21.25 -4.58
N ALA A 45 -6.12 -21.90 -3.77
CA ALA A 45 -5.84 -23.18 -3.16
C ALA A 45 -5.97 -24.37 -4.13
N HIS A 46 -6.81 -24.24 -5.17
CA HIS A 46 -7.12 -25.32 -6.10
C HIS A 46 -6.66 -24.98 -7.51
N CYS A 47 -6.20 -26.01 -8.23
CA CYS A 47 -5.88 -25.90 -9.65
C CYS A 47 -7.17 -25.97 -10.48
N ALA A 48 -7.44 -24.92 -11.28
CA ALA A 48 -8.64 -24.87 -12.11
C ALA A 48 -8.44 -24.01 -13.37
N LEU A 49 -9.25 -24.31 -14.41
CA LEU A 49 -9.42 -23.41 -15.53
C LEU A 49 -10.47 -22.36 -15.14
N GLN A 50 -10.05 -21.12 -14.96
CA GLN A 50 -10.94 -19.98 -14.82
C GLN A 50 -11.39 -19.52 -16.20
N THR A 51 -12.68 -19.26 -16.39
CA THR A 51 -13.25 -18.89 -17.70
C THR A 51 -13.76 -17.45 -17.74
N ASP A 52 -14.01 -16.84 -16.60
CA ASP A 52 -14.59 -15.50 -16.48
C ASP A 52 -13.63 -14.56 -15.73
N PRO A 53 -13.51 -13.30 -16.18
CA PRO A 53 -13.91 -12.72 -17.46
C PRO A 53 -12.97 -13.10 -18.62
N GLU A 54 -11.82 -13.68 -18.35
CA GLU A 54 -10.81 -14.12 -19.33
C GLU A 54 -10.36 -15.55 -19.00
N SER A 55 -10.31 -16.41 -20.02
CA SER A 55 -9.87 -17.79 -19.83
C SER A 55 -8.41 -17.89 -19.46
N ARG A 56 -8.12 -18.49 -18.29
CA ARG A 56 -6.77 -18.72 -17.78
C ARG A 56 -6.70 -19.95 -16.87
N TYR A 57 -5.61 -20.67 -16.95
CA TYR A 57 -5.36 -21.76 -16.01
C TYR A 57 -4.65 -21.20 -14.78
N VAL A 58 -5.21 -21.47 -13.61
CA VAL A 58 -4.69 -21.07 -12.31
C VAL A 58 -4.28 -22.32 -11.54
N CYS A 59 -3.04 -22.39 -11.11
CA CYS A 59 -2.53 -23.50 -10.28
C CYS A 59 -1.28 -22.99 -9.55
N SER A 60 -1.45 -22.61 -8.27
CA SER A 60 -0.38 -22.05 -7.45
C SER A 60 0.14 -23.06 -6.43
N PRO A 61 1.29 -23.72 -6.68
CA PRO A 61 1.90 -24.63 -5.71
C PRO A 61 2.28 -23.95 -4.39
N GLY A 62 2.55 -22.64 -4.43
CA GLY A 62 2.94 -21.84 -3.28
C GLY A 62 1.81 -20.98 -2.68
N HIS A 63 0.56 -21.31 -2.91
CA HIS A 63 -0.59 -20.50 -2.48
C HIS A 63 -0.61 -20.20 -0.98
N GLU A 64 -0.27 -21.15 -0.12
CA GLU A 64 -0.20 -20.92 1.33
C GLU A 64 0.81 -19.84 1.69
N LEU A 65 2.00 -19.88 1.07
CA LEU A 65 3.04 -18.89 1.26
C LEU A 65 2.58 -17.51 0.80
N MET A 66 1.86 -17.44 -0.33
CA MET A 66 1.31 -16.17 -0.83
C MET A 66 0.22 -15.64 0.09
N ASN A 67 -0.66 -16.49 0.60
CA ASN A 67 -1.72 -16.10 1.52
C ASN A 67 -1.14 -15.59 2.86
N VAL A 68 -0.11 -16.25 3.40
CA VAL A 68 0.65 -15.73 4.57
C VAL A 68 1.29 -14.38 4.24
N SER A 69 1.80 -14.20 3.02
CA SER A 69 2.36 -12.92 2.56
C SER A 69 1.31 -11.81 2.53
N PHE A 70 0.09 -12.08 2.03
CA PHE A 70 -1.02 -11.13 2.07
C PHE A 70 -1.38 -10.73 3.50
N VAL A 71 -1.55 -11.69 4.41
CA VAL A 71 -1.85 -11.43 5.83
C VAL A 71 -0.76 -10.58 6.47
N THR A 72 0.51 -10.95 6.25
CA THR A 72 1.67 -10.22 6.79
C THR A 72 1.74 -8.80 6.24
N LEU A 73 1.59 -8.62 4.92
CA LEU A 73 1.54 -7.32 4.28
C LEU A 73 0.45 -6.45 4.91
N GLY A 74 -0.77 -7.00 4.99
CA GLY A 74 -1.92 -6.28 5.48
C GLY A 74 -1.77 -5.84 6.94
N ALA A 75 -1.30 -6.74 7.81
CA ALA A 75 -1.02 -6.43 9.20
C ALA A 75 0.04 -5.33 9.34
N LEU A 76 1.14 -5.42 8.58
CA LEU A 76 2.20 -4.42 8.62
C LEU A 76 1.78 -3.07 8.02
N LEU A 77 0.92 -3.04 7.00
CA LEU A 77 0.33 -1.80 6.50
C LEU A 77 -0.56 -1.13 7.54
N ALA A 78 -1.43 -1.89 8.21
CA ALA A 78 -2.30 -1.38 9.28
C ALA A 78 -1.50 -0.86 10.47
N VAL A 79 -0.49 -1.61 10.94
CA VAL A 79 0.43 -1.18 12.00
C VAL A 79 1.16 0.10 11.61
N GLY A 80 1.66 0.18 10.39
CA GLY A 80 2.32 1.37 9.88
C GLY A 80 1.38 2.58 9.88
N ALA A 81 0.15 2.44 9.39
CA ALA A 81 -0.85 3.50 9.40
C ALA A 81 -1.20 3.96 10.82
N ALA A 82 -1.31 3.03 11.78
CA ALA A 82 -1.58 3.35 13.18
C ALA A 82 -0.43 4.11 13.84
N LEU A 83 0.81 3.66 13.66
CA LEU A 83 1.97 4.16 14.40
C LEU A 83 2.61 5.42 13.80
N THR A 84 2.37 5.75 12.52
CA THR A 84 3.02 6.89 11.86
C THR A 84 2.38 8.24 12.15
N GLY A 85 1.24 8.31 12.85
CA GLY A 85 0.44 9.54 13.05
C GLY A 85 1.17 10.72 13.68
N GLY A 86 2.10 10.46 14.59
CA GLY A 86 2.98 11.49 15.17
C GLY A 86 4.24 11.77 14.36
N GLY A 87 4.35 11.18 13.16
CA GLY A 87 5.55 11.26 12.34
C GLY A 87 5.66 12.52 11.48
N VAL A 88 6.82 12.65 10.87
CA VAL A 88 7.17 13.82 10.05
C VAL A 88 6.36 13.94 8.77
N LEU A 89 5.74 12.88 8.29
CA LEU A 89 5.00 12.88 7.02
C LEU A 89 3.63 13.55 7.10
N TRP A 90 3.00 13.64 8.27
CA TRP A 90 1.63 14.08 8.42
C TRP A 90 1.51 15.50 8.97
N ARG A 91 0.50 16.25 8.50
CA ARG A 91 0.16 17.59 9.05
C ARG A 91 -0.46 17.53 10.44
N GLY A 92 -0.98 16.38 10.84
CA GLY A 92 -1.86 16.23 11.99
C GLY A 92 -3.33 16.57 11.66
N GLY A 93 -4.19 16.45 12.67
CA GLY A 93 -5.62 16.74 12.56
C GLY A 93 -6.44 15.64 11.86
N GLY A 94 -7.75 15.92 11.70
CA GLY A 94 -8.74 14.93 11.24
C GLY A 94 -8.48 14.36 9.86
N ARG A 95 -8.00 15.17 8.90
CA ARG A 95 -7.69 14.68 7.53
C ARG A 95 -6.57 13.64 7.51
N ALA A 96 -5.52 13.86 8.30
CA ALA A 96 -4.42 12.91 8.43
C ALA A 96 -4.88 11.63 9.14
N ALA A 97 -5.76 11.75 10.14
CA ALA A 97 -6.36 10.59 10.81
C ALA A 97 -7.24 9.80 9.83
N ALA A 98 -8.10 10.45 9.07
CA ALA A 98 -8.96 9.83 8.07
C ALA A 98 -8.14 9.11 6.97
N ALA A 99 -7.11 9.77 6.42
CA ALA A 99 -6.24 9.15 5.43
C ALA A 99 -5.58 7.86 5.97
N ARG A 100 -5.05 7.92 7.19
CA ARG A 100 -4.43 6.74 7.83
C ARG A 100 -5.43 5.63 8.16
N LEU A 101 -6.65 5.99 8.58
CA LEU A 101 -7.71 5.03 8.83
C LEU A 101 -8.09 4.27 7.53
N LEU A 102 -8.21 4.99 6.42
CA LEU A 102 -8.47 4.39 5.11
C LEU A 102 -7.32 3.52 4.62
N LEU A 103 -6.07 3.96 4.81
CA LEU A 103 -4.90 3.13 4.52
C LEU A 103 -4.85 1.87 5.38
N ALA A 104 -5.21 1.98 6.67
CA ALA A 104 -5.34 0.82 7.55
C ALA A 104 -6.46 -0.13 7.07
N GLY A 105 -7.59 0.42 6.59
CA GLY A 105 -8.66 -0.34 5.95
C GLY A 105 -8.16 -1.14 4.74
N GLY A 106 -7.33 -0.53 3.89
CA GLY A 106 -6.64 -1.24 2.80
C GLY A 106 -5.74 -2.37 3.30
N GLY A 107 -5.01 -2.15 4.42
CA GLY A 107 -4.24 -3.19 5.09
C GLY A 107 -5.11 -4.35 5.58
N LEU A 108 -6.23 -4.05 6.24
CA LEU A 108 -7.18 -5.08 6.67
C LEU A 108 -7.78 -5.84 5.48
N GLY A 109 -7.95 -5.18 4.33
CA GLY A 109 -8.35 -5.82 3.08
C GLY A 109 -7.37 -6.91 2.64
N PHE A 110 -6.05 -6.66 2.71
CA PHE A 110 -5.04 -7.69 2.42
C PHE A 110 -5.07 -8.84 3.42
N VAL A 111 -5.29 -8.56 4.72
CA VAL A 111 -5.48 -9.63 5.73
C VAL A 111 -6.66 -10.50 5.34
N LEU A 112 -7.79 -9.90 5.00
CA LEU A 112 -9.00 -10.62 4.64
C LEU A 112 -8.82 -11.44 3.35
N ALA A 113 -8.19 -10.86 2.32
CA ALA A 113 -7.91 -11.56 1.08
C ALA A 113 -6.97 -12.78 1.26
N GLY A 114 -6.00 -12.68 2.18
CA GLY A 114 -5.10 -13.77 2.49
C GLY A 114 -5.74 -14.87 3.36
N LEU A 115 -6.73 -14.52 4.18
CA LEU A 115 -7.48 -15.51 4.99
C LEU A 115 -8.60 -16.18 4.20
N ALA A 116 -9.05 -15.57 3.12
CA ALA A 116 -10.12 -16.04 2.26
C ALA A 116 -9.66 -16.06 0.79
N PRO A 117 -8.95 -17.14 0.35
CA PRO A 117 -8.59 -17.30 -1.06
C PRO A 117 -9.81 -17.19 -1.98
N ALA A 118 -9.63 -16.62 -3.18
CA ALA A 118 -10.74 -16.31 -4.07
C ALA A 118 -11.53 -17.56 -4.53
N ASP A 119 -10.88 -18.72 -4.59
CA ASP A 119 -11.46 -20.00 -4.95
C ASP A 119 -12.02 -20.79 -3.76
N VAL A 120 -11.90 -20.27 -2.52
CA VAL A 120 -12.44 -20.87 -1.28
C VAL A 120 -13.62 -20.06 -0.74
N ASP A 121 -13.47 -18.74 -0.64
CA ASP A 121 -14.54 -17.82 -0.22
C ASP A 121 -14.49 -16.53 -1.05
N GLU A 122 -15.15 -16.56 -2.19
CA GLU A 122 -15.17 -15.45 -3.15
C GLU A 122 -15.73 -14.16 -2.53
N ASN A 123 -16.77 -14.24 -1.70
CA ASN A 123 -17.42 -13.07 -1.12
C ASN A 123 -16.49 -12.34 -0.13
N GLN A 124 -15.84 -13.07 0.75
CA GLN A 124 -14.88 -12.47 1.68
C GLN A 124 -13.64 -11.96 0.95
N HIS A 125 -13.16 -12.68 -0.08
CA HIS A 125 -12.08 -12.24 -0.93
C HIS A 125 -12.42 -10.93 -1.65
N ALA A 126 -13.60 -10.85 -2.27
CA ALA A 126 -14.06 -9.64 -2.94
C ALA A 126 -14.18 -8.45 -1.98
N LEU A 127 -14.66 -8.66 -0.75
CA LEU A 127 -14.65 -7.63 0.29
C LEU A 127 -13.22 -7.19 0.63
N GLY A 128 -12.28 -8.12 0.74
CA GLY A 128 -10.86 -7.82 0.92
C GLY A 128 -10.32 -6.96 -0.22
N ALA A 129 -10.56 -7.36 -1.46
CA ALA A 129 -10.16 -6.62 -2.66
C ALA A 129 -10.78 -5.21 -2.73
N LEU A 130 -12.07 -5.08 -2.37
CA LEU A 130 -12.74 -3.77 -2.26
C LEU A 130 -12.04 -2.85 -1.24
N LEU A 131 -11.67 -3.38 -0.09
CA LEU A 131 -10.95 -2.59 0.92
C LEU A 131 -9.55 -2.21 0.45
N VAL A 132 -8.80 -3.12 -0.18
CA VAL A 132 -7.48 -2.82 -0.74
C VAL A 132 -7.57 -1.71 -1.78
N MET A 133 -8.35 -1.94 -2.84
CA MET A 133 -8.38 -1.08 -4.02
C MET A 133 -9.31 0.13 -3.84
N GLY A 134 -10.34 0.02 -3.02
CA GLY A 134 -11.24 1.13 -2.70
C GLY A 134 -10.72 1.99 -1.55
N SER A 135 -10.74 1.45 -0.32
CA SER A 135 -10.35 2.19 0.89
C SER A 135 -8.89 2.63 0.85
N GLY A 136 -7.96 1.74 0.46
CA GLY A 136 -6.53 2.06 0.40
C GLY A 136 -6.23 3.22 -0.55
N ASN A 137 -6.81 3.21 -1.76
CA ASN A 137 -6.58 4.26 -2.74
C ASN A 137 -7.32 5.57 -2.41
N LEU A 138 -8.51 5.52 -1.80
CA LEU A 138 -9.14 6.72 -1.24
C LEU A 138 -8.28 7.33 -0.13
N GLY A 139 -7.62 6.49 0.66
CA GLY A 139 -6.60 6.90 1.63
C GLY A 139 -5.44 7.66 0.97
N LEU A 140 -4.96 7.23 -0.22
CA LEU A 140 -3.94 7.96 -0.99
C LEU A 140 -4.45 9.32 -1.49
N VAL A 141 -5.68 9.40 -2.00
CA VAL A 141 -6.28 10.67 -2.42
C VAL A 141 -6.28 11.65 -1.25
N LEU A 142 -6.76 11.25 -0.08
CA LEU A 142 -6.75 12.09 1.11
C LEU A 142 -5.34 12.40 1.61
N ALA A 143 -4.40 11.44 1.53
CA ALA A 143 -3.02 11.65 1.92
C ALA A 143 -2.37 12.78 1.10
N GLY A 144 -2.70 12.93 -0.18
CA GLY A 144 -2.21 14.02 -1.01
C GLY A 144 -2.40 15.41 -0.38
N TRP A 145 -3.49 15.61 0.37
CA TRP A 145 -3.78 16.86 1.10
C TRP A 145 -3.36 16.82 2.57
N ALA A 146 -3.21 15.62 3.15
CA ALA A 146 -2.91 15.42 4.56
C ALA A 146 -1.41 15.35 4.87
N LEU A 147 -0.55 15.16 3.86
CA LEU A 147 0.90 15.17 4.03
C LEU A 147 1.40 16.55 4.45
N ALA A 148 2.42 16.57 5.31
CA ALA A 148 3.02 17.77 5.88
C ALA A 148 3.64 18.68 4.79
N GLU A 149 3.72 20.00 5.06
CA GLU A 149 4.28 20.98 4.11
C GLU A 149 5.75 20.76 3.81
N ARG A 150 6.48 20.14 4.73
CA ARG A 150 7.86 19.70 4.53
C ARG A 150 8.02 18.60 3.46
N VAL A 151 6.94 17.87 3.15
CA VAL A 151 6.90 16.97 1.99
C VAL A 151 6.80 17.84 0.74
N PRO A 152 7.67 17.66 -0.26
CA PRO A 152 7.65 18.46 -1.49
C PRO A 152 6.28 18.49 -2.15
N ALA A 153 5.87 19.63 -2.67
CA ALA A 153 4.53 19.80 -3.26
C ALA A 153 4.26 18.82 -4.40
N TRP A 154 5.27 18.50 -5.20
CA TRP A 154 5.14 17.48 -6.26
C TRP A 154 4.81 16.10 -5.67
N ALA A 155 5.48 15.68 -4.58
CA ALA A 155 5.22 14.38 -3.96
C ALA A 155 3.82 14.28 -3.37
N ARG A 156 3.31 15.36 -2.78
CA ARG A 156 1.91 15.45 -2.30
C ARG A 156 0.91 15.32 -3.47
N ARG A 157 1.17 16.02 -4.59
CA ARG A 157 0.32 15.92 -5.79
C ARG A 157 0.37 14.52 -6.39
N VAL A 158 1.55 13.95 -6.54
CA VAL A 158 1.74 12.57 -7.04
C VAL A 158 1.00 11.57 -6.16
N THR A 159 1.06 11.69 -4.83
CA THR A 159 0.31 10.84 -3.90
C THR A 159 -1.19 10.87 -4.20
N GLY A 160 -1.78 12.06 -4.31
CA GLY A 160 -3.20 12.20 -4.64
C GLY A 160 -3.56 11.65 -6.01
N LEU A 161 -2.73 11.94 -7.02
CA LEU A 161 -2.92 11.44 -8.40
C LEU A 161 -2.82 9.91 -8.49
N LEU A 162 -1.88 9.29 -7.77
CA LEU A 162 -1.78 7.83 -7.68
C LEU A 162 -3.08 7.23 -7.15
N GLY A 163 -3.66 7.83 -6.11
CA GLY A 163 -4.96 7.39 -5.58
C GLY A 163 -6.08 7.51 -6.61
N VAL A 164 -6.15 8.62 -7.36
CA VAL A 164 -7.17 8.82 -8.41
C VAL A 164 -7.01 7.81 -9.53
N VAL A 165 -5.79 7.63 -10.05
CA VAL A 165 -5.49 6.64 -11.11
C VAL A 165 -5.87 5.24 -10.65
N ALA A 166 -5.49 4.86 -9.43
CA ALA A 166 -5.78 3.53 -8.89
C ALA A 166 -7.29 3.30 -8.67
N LEU A 167 -8.06 4.30 -8.21
CA LEU A 167 -9.52 4.21 -8.10
C LEU A 167 -10.18 4.11 -9.47
N THR A 168 -9.68 4.86 -10.47
CA THR A 168 -10.16 4.74 -11.85
C THR A 168 -9.90 3.33 -12.40
N ALA A 169 -8.68 2.81 -12.20
CA ALA A 169 -8.32 1.45 -12.60
C ALA A 169 -9.19 0.40 -11.88
N PHE A 170 -9.50 0.61 -10.62
CA PHE A 170 -10.41 -0.27 -9.87
C PHE A 170 -11.83 -0.26 -10.47
N GLY A 171 -12.38 0.90 -10.80
CA GLY A 171 -13.67 1.00 -11.49
C GLY A 171 -13.68 0.30 -12.85
N LEU A 172 -12.60 0.44 -13.62
CA LEU A 172 -12.41 -0.25 -14.89
C LEU A 172 -12.28 -1.76 -14.70
N PHE A 173 -11.56 -2.22 -13.69
CA PHE A 173 -11.44 -3.63 -13.32
C PHE A 173 -12.81 -4.24 -13.00
N LEU A 174 -13.62 -3.58 -12.14
CA LEU A 174 -14.99 -4.02 -11.82
C LEU A 174 -15.93 -4.03 -13.03
N SER A 175 -15.67 -3.16 -14.01
CA SER A 175 -16.45 -3.08 -15.27
C SER A 175 -15.91 -4.01 -16.36
N THR A 176 -14.94 -4.88 -16.05
CA THR A 176 -14.25 -5.79 -16.99
C THR A 176 -13.63 -5.07 -18.21
N ARG A 177 -13.25 -3.80 -18.03
CA ARG A 177 -12.62 -2.95 -19.06
C ARG A 177 -11.12 -2.82 -18.79
N PHE A 178 -10.32 -3.66 -19.42
CA PHE A 178 -8.89 -3.78 -19.12
C PHE A 178 -7.97 -2.93 -20.01
N LEU A 179 -8.51 -2.19 -20.99
CA LEU A 179 -7.80 -1.26 -21.87
C LEU A 179 -6.53 -1.84 -22.52
N GLY A 180 -6.53 -3.14 -22.84
CA GLY A 180 -5.37 -3.84 -23.41
C GLY A 180 -4.31 -4.30 -22.39
N LEU A 181 -4.46 -3.97 -21.11
CA LEU A 181 -3.53 -4.42 -20.06
C LEU A 181 -3.78 -5.87 -19.64
N GLY A 182 -4.96 -6.43 -19.97
CA GLY A 182 -5.48 -7.66 -19.42
C GLY A 182 -5.97 -7.50 -17.99
N MET A 183 -6.69 -8.49 -17.49
CA MET A 183 -7.31 -8.45 -16.16
C MET A 183 -6.25 -8.29 -15.05
N GLY A 184 -5.20 -9.10 -15.07
CA GLY A 184 -4.14 -9.03 -14.06
C GLY A 184 -3.34 -7.74 -14.13
N GLY A 185 -3.14 -7.16 -15.33
CA GLY A 185 -2.51 -5.85 -15.47
C GLY A 185 -3.34 -4.74 -14.86
N MET A 186 -4.66 -4.73 -15.11
CA MET A 186 -5.57 -3.72 -14.55
C MET A 186 -5.67 -3.84 -13.02
N GLU A 187 -5.71 -5.06 -12.47
CA GLU A 187 -5.65 -5.29 -11.03
C GLU A 187 -4.40 -4.66 -10.40
N ARG A 188 -3.25 -4.81 -11.05
CA ARG A 188 -1.98 -4.22 -10.56
C ARG A 188 -2.00 -2.71 -10.59
N VAL A 189 -2.57 -2.10 -11.61
CA VAL A 189 -2.74 -0.64 -11.65
C VAL A 189 -3.66 -0.16 -10.52
N ALA A 190 -4.63 -0.98 -10.10
CA ALA A 190 -5.50 -0.67 -8.98
C ALA A 190 -4.86 -0.95 -7.61
N ALA A 191 -4.06 -2.00 -7.45
CA ALA A 191 -3.58 -2.46 -6.15
C ALA A 191 -2.16 -1.97 -5.80
N PHE A 192 -1.23 -1.86 -6.77
CA PHE A 192 0.16 -1.53 -6.48
C PHE A 192 0.43 -0.08 -6.06
N PRO A 193 -0.33 0.95 -6.47
CA PRO A 193 -0.05 2.33 -6.08
C PRO A 193 0.02 2.53 -4.56
N VAL A 194 -0.87 1.91 -3.79
CA VAL A 194 -0.84 2.02 -2.32
C VAL A 194 0.40 1.35 -1.73
N LEU A 195 0.87 0.23 -2.30
CA LEU A 195 2.06 -0.48 -1.85
C LEU A 195 3.34 0.32 -2.15
N LEU A 196 3.49 0.78 -3.39
CA LEU A 196 4.64 1.58 -3.82
C LEU A 196 4.73 2.89 -3.05
N TRP A 197 3.58 3.52 -2.78
CA TRP A 197 3.51 4.70 -1.92
C TRP A 197 3.94 4.37 -0.48
N ALA A 198 3.45 3.28 0.12
CA ALA A 198 3.82 2.88 1.47
C ALA A 198 5.32 2.59 1.60
N LEU A 199 5.92 1.95 0.59
CA LEU A 199 7.35 1.71 0.52
C LEU A 199 8.13 3.04 0.49
N ALA A 200 7.75 3.96 -0.41
CA ALA A 200 8.42 5.25 -0.55
C ALA A 200 8.26 6.14 0.71
N ALA A 201 7.03 6.20 1.26
CA ALA A 201 6.72 6.97 2.46
C ALA A 201 7.41 6.38 3.70
N GLY A 202 7.45 5.04 3.81
CA GLY A 202 8.19 4.34 4.86
C GLY A 202 9.68 4.62 4.81
N GLY A 203 10.29 4.49 3.63
CA GLY A 203 11.70 4.81 3.40
C GLY A 203 12.04 6.26 3.73
N ALA A 204 11.26 7.21 3.21
CA ALA A 204 11.43 8.63 3.51
C ALA A 204 11.29 8.95 5.01
N GLY A 205 10.33 8.31 5.69
CA GLY A 205 10.12 8.48 7.12
C GLY A 205 11.27 7.93 7.97
N LEU A 206 11.87 6.82 7.56
CA LEU A 206 13.05 6.26 8.23
C LEU A 206 14.29 7.15 8.05
N LEU A 207 14.51 7.68 6.84
CA LEU A 207 15.63 8.55 6.51
C LEU A 207 15.47 9.95 7.13
N GLY A 208 14.26 10.54 7.06
CA GLY A 208 13.96 11.86 7.59
C GLY A 208 14.06 11.96 9.13
N GLY A 209 13.85 10.85 9.84
CA GLY A 209 14.06 10.77 11.29
C GLY A 209 15.54 10.73 11.72
N ALA A 210 16.48 10.59 10.78
CA ALA A 210 17.91 10.56 11.03
C ALA A 210 18.58 11.93 10.95
N VAL A 211 17.89 12.98 10.45
CA VAL A 211 18.45 14.34 10.42
C VAL A 211 18.30 14.97 11.79
N PRO A 212 19.42 15.29 12.48
CA PRO A 212 19.38 15.99 13.77
C PRO A 212 18.64 17.32 13.58
N ARG A 213 17.74 17.66 14.52
CA ARG A 213 17.24 19.04 14.62
C ARG A 213 18.45 19.93 14.77
N ARG A 214 18.69 20.79 13.78
CA ARG A 214 19.59 21.94 14.00
C ARG A 214 18.94 22.73 15.13
N ASP A 215 19.53 22.64 16.33
CA ASP A 215 19.13 23.44 17.47
C ASP A 215 19.07 24.89 17.02
N ALA A 216 17.94 25.53 17.25
CA ALA A 216 17.84 26.96 17.06
C ALA A 216 18.91 27.60 17.92
N ARG A 217 19.87 28.30 17.28
CA ARG A 217 20.90 29.05 17.98
C ARG A 217 20.19 29.90 19.05
N PRO A 218 20.61 29.84 20.34
CA PRO A 218 20.10 30.76 21.34
C PRO A 218 20.40 32.17 20.89
N GLY A 219 19.37 33.00 20.87
CA GLY A 219 19.44 34.40 20.49
C GLY A 219 20.53 35.11 21.33
N ARG A 220 21.40 35.77 20.62
CA ARG A 220 22.45 36.65 21.16
C ARG A 220 21.79 37.93 21.68
N ASN A 221 21.17 37.84 22.88
CA ASN A 221 20.74 39.02 23.62
C ASN A 221 21.86 39.42 24.56
N GLY A 222 22.57 40.46 24.21
CA GLY A 222 23.61 41.00 25.03
C GLY A 222 24.21 42.25 24.39
N ALA A 223 23.43 43.30 24.32
CA ALA A 223 24.02 44.66 24.16
C ALA A 223 23.50 45.50 25.34
N GLU A 224 24.19 45.32 26.46
CA GLU A 224 24.17 46.33 27.54
C GLU A 224 24.82 47.61 27.04
N THR A 225 24.03 48.65 26.84
CA THR A 225 24.54 50.02 26.75
C THR A 225 24.59 50.61 28.14
N VAL A 226 25.76 50.53 28.75
CA VAL A 226 26.15 51.38 29.87
C VAL A 226 26.42 52.78 29.30
N ARG A 227 25.66 53.77 29.70
CA ARG A 227 26.00 55.22 29.63
C ARG A 227 26.10 55.71 31.03
N GLY A 228 27.31 56.12 31.41
CA GLY A 228 27.62 57.00 32.50
C GLY A 228 27.22 58.46 32.20
#